data_f03a963d816d10bd7227775455555017
#
_entry.id   f03a963d816d10bd7227775455555017
#
_cell.length_a   1.000
_cell.length_b   1.000
_cell.length_c   1.000
_cell.angle_alpha   90.00
_cell.angle_beta   90.00
_cell.angle_gamma   90.00
#
_symmetry.space_group_name_H-M   'P 1'
#
loop_
_entity.id
_entity.type
_entity.pdbx_description
1 polymer ?
#
loop_
_entity_poly.entity_id
_entity_poly.type
_entity_poly.pdbx_seq_one_letter_code
_entity_poly.pdbx_strand_id
1 'polypeptide(L)'
;MSIWKSFQNGIIDRGRNMKRTLIVATTSYAGMGPYVSEIVNTFSPEDDVYFFFHDYEDDFFKRNIKKELHKKSVFFKQANSAINKLKELLLNSEGYDSLILDVCREFQIQMVHYINGLPSIKMQRCLEQNGINILSTVHDLSPHEAKKVWYKQFRQIVSYKRMKENLLAANLLVTNSQNQYEELSRRFPEKKVYFHDFPSLVTSEIANGTKIPVELNHINKPYILFFGRIEEYKGIRLLFTAFCKSQELNNNYNLVIAGNGQLNIDTQKANSNVLFINRYIHDEEIAYMYKHAACVVYPYISATQSGVLSLAFYFKTPTLTSNVSFFRKIIEESQGGLMFENGDVDDLTEKIIALLHMDVSKMKQNQADYYRLNYNPQAIKNTLMDIYNNRK
;
A
#
# COMPACT_ATOMS: atom_id res chain seq x y z
N MET A 1 -30.43 -6.97 13.05
CA MET A 1 -31.25 -8.00 12.37
C MET A 1 -31.82 -7.57 11.00
N SER A 2 -31.60 -6.36 10.50
CA SER A 2 -32.21 -5.84 9.25
C SER A 2 -31.27 -5.73 8.05
N ILE A 3 -29.97 -6.02 8.18
CA ILE A 3 -28.98 -5.87 7.10
C ILE A 3 -28.94 -7.13 6.18
N TRP A 4 -29.50 -8.24 6.60
CA TRP A 4 -29.26 -9.57 6.02
C TRP A 4 -30.33 -10.08 5.04
N LYS A 5 -31.48 -9.41 4.90
CA LYS A 5 -32.58 -9.91 4.05
C LYS A 5 -32.38 -9.78 2.53
N SER A 6 -31.29 -9.15 2.05
CA SER A 6 -31.06 -8.94 0.62
C SER A 6 -30.24 -10.04 -0.09
N PHE A 7 -29.77 -11.06 0.64
CA PHE A 7 -28.81 -12.05 0.11
C PHE A 7 -29.40 -13.37 -0.40
N GLN A 8 -30.70 -13.61 -0.26
CA GLN A 8 -31.28 -14.98 -0.41
C GLN A 8 -31.56 -15.48 -1.82
N ASN A 9 -31.24 -14.77 -2.91
CA ASN A 9 -31.53 -15.27 -4.27
C ASN A 9 -30.28 -15.29 -5.13
N GLY A 10 -29.60 -16.44 -5.23
CA GLY A 10 -28.54 -16.60 -6.22
C GLY A 10 -27.51 -17.72 -6.04
N ILE A 11 -27.85 -18.84 -5.45
CA ILE A 11 -26.95 -20.01 -5.44
C ILE A 11 -27.26 -20.84 -6.69
N ILE A 12 -26.47 -20.65 -7.76
CA ILE A 12 -26.41 -21.60 -8.89
C ILE A 12 -25.15 -22.44 -8.67
N ASP A 13 -25.36 -23.70 -8.34
CA ASP A 13 -24.30 -24.72 -8.27
C ASP A 13 -23.74 -24.96 -9.68
N ARG A 14 -22.57 -24.36 -9.97
CA ARG A 14 -21.81 -24.66 -11.18
C ARG A 14 -20.57 -25.44 -10.76
N GLY A 15 -20.57 -26.72 -11.06
CA GLY A 15 -19.54 -27.73 -10.80
C GLY A 15 -18.10 -27.35 -11.12
N ARG A 16 -17.56 -26.38 -10.42
CA ARG A 16 -16.15 -26.05 -10.29
C ARG A 16 -15.78 -26.21 -8.82
N ASN A 17 -14.86 -27.09 -8.55
CA ASN A 17 -14.30 -27.39 -7.24
C ASN A 17 -13.44 -26.21 -6.71
N MET A 18 -14.00 -24.97 -6.76
CA MET A 18 -13.34 -23.76 -6.27
C MET A 18 -13.66 -23.58 -4.79
N LYS A 19 -12.62 -23.36 -3.99
CA LYS A 19 -12.81 -23.05 -2.56
C LYS A 19 -13.42 -21.67 -2.41
N ARG A 20 -14.55 -21.59 -1.71
CA ARG A 20 -15.14 -20.32 -1.32
C ARG A 20 -14.20 -19.59 -0.37
N THR A 21 -13.77 -18.43 -0.78
CA THR A 21 -12.74 -17.64 -0.08
C THR A 21 -13.33 -16.33 0.43
N LEU A 22 -13.03 -15.96 1.67
CA LEU A 22 -13.31 -14.64 2.23
C LEU A 22 -12.01 -13.83 2.30
N ILE A 23 -11.95 -12.73 1.57
CA ILE A 23 -10.86 -11.75 1.70
C ILE A 23 -11.23 -10.77 2.81
N VAL A 24 -10.33 -10.64 3.80
CA VAL A 24 -10.49 -9.74 4.95
C VAL A 24 -9.49 -8.61 4.87
N ALA A 25 -9.97 -7.38 4.82
CA ALA A 25 -9.17 -6.18 4.89
C ALA A 25 -9.50 -5.39 6.16
N THR A 26 -8.49 -5.19 7.01
CA THR A 26 -8.67 -4.59 8.35
C THR A 26 -8.29 -3.12 8.42
N THR A 27 -7.73 -2.55 7.36
CA THR A 27 -7.35 -1.14 7.31
C THR A 27 -7.29 -0.60 5.88
N SER A 28 -7.74 0.65 5.71
CA SER A 28 -7.56 1.46 4.50
C SER A 28 -6.41 2.47 4.63
N TYR A 29 -5.73 2.50 5.79
CA TYR A 29 -4.74 3.53 6.08
C TYR A 29 -3.56 3.52 5.11
N ALA A 30 -3.13 4.71 4.69
CA ALA A 30 -2.04 4.95 3.74
C ALA A 30 -2.25 4.22 2.40
N GLY A 31 -1.23 3.54 1.87
CA GLY A 31 -1.31 2.78 0.62
C GLY A 31 -2.12 1.49 0.70
N MET A 32 -2.63 1.08 1.88
CA MET A 32 -3.37 -0.17 2.03
C MET A 32 -4.76 -0.12 1.39
N GLY A 33 -5.42 1.01 1.46
CA GLY A 33 -6.72 1.20 0.81
C GLY A 33 -6.63 0.95 -0.71
N PRO A 34 -5.83 1.73 -1.46
CA PRO A 34 -5.59 1.52 -2.89
C PRO A 34 -5.09 0.11 -3.21
N TYR A 35 -4.12 -0.42 -2.45
CA TYR A 35 -3.60 -1.78 -2.62
C TYR A 35 -4.72 -2.84 -2.63
N VAL A 36 -5.59 -2.81 -1.61
CA VAL A 36 -6.70 -3.77 -1.48
C VAL A 36 -7.73 -3.56 -2.58
N SER A 37 -8.10 -2.30 -2.86
CA SER A 37 -9.12 -1.98 -3.85
C SER A 37 -8.73 -2.43 -5.25
N GLU A 38 -7.47 -2.25 -5.64
CA GLU A 38 -6.97 -2.68 -6.95
C GLU A 38 -7.03 -4.20 -7.11
N ILE A 39 -6.69 -4.95 -6.06
CA ILE A 39 -6.81 -6.43 -6.08
C ILE A 39 -8.27 -6.85 -6.11
N VAL A 40 -9.10 -6.34 -5.21
CA VAL A 40 -10.50 -6.75 -5.08
C VAL A 40 -11.30 -6.41 -6.33
N ASN A 41 -11.06 -5.26 -6.95
CA ASN A 41 -11.75 -4.84 -8.16
C ASN A 41 -11.41 -5.68 -9.41
N THR A 42 -10.46 -6.60 -9.34
CA THR A 42 -10.22 -7.59 -10.41
C THR A 42 -11.21 -8.76 -10.37
N PHE A 43 -11.83 -9.01 -9.23
CA PHE A 43 -12.83 -10.07 -9.09
C PHE A 43 -14.16 -9.66 -9.72
N SER A 44 -14.97 -10.66 -10.01
CA SER A 44 -16.33 -10.50 -10.52
C SER A 44 -17.36 -11.15 -9.59
N PRO A 45 -18.65 -10.82 -9.70
CA PRO A 45 -19.70 -11.46 -8.91
C PRO A 45 -19.80 -12.96 -9.09
N GLU A 46 -19.29 -13.51 -10.21
CA GLU A 46 -19.28 -14.94 -10.52
C GLU A 46 -18.15 -15.70 -9.82
N ASP A 47 -17.11 -15.00 -9.35
CA ASP A 47 -16.04 -15.64 -8.58
C ASP A 47 -16.54 -16.05 -7.20
N ASP A 48 -16.16 -17.25 -6.72
CA ASP A 48 -16.49 -17.73 -5.38
C ASP A 48 -15.66 -17.04 -4.27
N VAL A 49 -15.61 -15.70 -4.36
CA VAL A 49 -14.86 -14.83 -3.44
C VAL A 49 -15.81 -13.82 -2.80
N TYR A 50 -15.69 -13.70 -1.49
CA TYR A 50 -16.45 -12.80 -0.64
C TYR A 50 -15.50 -11.82 0.04
N PHE A 51 -16.02 -10.72 0.55
CA PHE A 51 -15.18 -9.64 1.06
C PHE A 51 -15.67 -9.13 2.40
N PHE A 52 -14.74 -8.89 3.31
CA PHE A 52 -14.98 -8.21 4.57
C PHE A 52 -14.03 -7.03 4.68
N PHE A 53 -14.59 -5.84 4.84
CA PHE A 53 -13.84 -4.60 4.97
C PHE A 53 -14.12 -3.97 6.33
N HIS A 54 -13.06 -3.71 7.11
CA HIS A 54 -13.15 -2.77 8.21
C HIS A 54 -12.99 -1.37 7.62
N ASP A 55 -14.12 -0.73 7.38
CA ASP A 55 -14.18 0.62 6.81
C ASP A 55 -14.23 1.64 7.95
N TYR A 56 -13.50 2.73 7.77
CA TYR A 56 -13.46 3.82 8.74
C TYR A 56 -14.49 4.90 8.38
N GLU A 57 -14.44 6.05 9.07
CA GLU A 57 -15.40 7.15 8.90
C GLU A 57 -15.47 7.69 7.46
N ASP A 58 -14.37 7.58 6.70
CA ASP A 58 -14.26 8.04 5.32
C ASP A 58 -14.93 7.12 4.27
N ASP A 59 -15.43 5.95 4.67
CA ASP A 59 -16.04 4.97 3.77
C ASP A 59 -15.16 4.59 2.57
N PHE A 60 -13.84 4.51 2.79
CA PHE A 60 -12.87 4.30 1.71
C PHE A 60 -13.20 3.09 0.83
N PHE A 61 -13.35 1.91 1.43
CA PHE A 61 -13.62 0.69 0.66
C PHE A 61 -15.00 0.75 0.00
N LYS A 62 -16.02 1.25 0.71
CA LYS A 62 -17.36 1.37 0.14
C LYS A 62 -17.41 2.28 -1.10
N ARG A 63 -16.56 3.31 -1.16
CA ARG A 63 -16.45 4.20 -2.32
C ARG A 63 -15.63 3.61 -3.46
N ASN A 64 -14.54 2.90 -3.14
CA ASN A 64 -13.54 2.44 -4.10
C ASN A 64 -13.74 1.00 -4.60
N ILE A 65 -14.59 0.19 -3.96
CA ILE A 65 -14.95 -1.14 -4.44
C ILE A 65 -16.12 -1.04 -5.43
N LYS A 66 -16.03 -1.78 -6.53
CA LYS A 66 -17.06 -1.84 -7.57
C LYS A 66 -18.42 -2.20 -6.99
N LYS A 67 -19.47 -1.47 -7.35
CA LYS A 67 -20.84 -1.66 -6.84
C LYS A 67 -21.37 -3.07 -7.05
N GLU A 68 -20.98 -3.73 -8.13
CA GLU A 68 -21.36 -5.12 -8.43
C GLU A 68 -20.87 -6.12 -7.38
N LEU A 69 -19.74 -5.82 -6.69
CA LEU A 69 -19.18 -6.65 -5.62
C LEU A 69 -19.81 -6.37 -4.25
N HIS A 70 -20.56 -5.29 -4.09
CA HIS A 70 -21.17 -4.93 -2.80
C HIS A 70 -22.12 -6.00 -2.26
N LYS A 71 -22.75 -6.80 -3.16
CA LYS A 71 -23.61 -7.94 -2.76
C LYS A 71 -22.82 -9.10 -2.13
N LYS A 72 -21.51 -9.14 -2.29
CA LYS A 72 -20.59 -10.12 -1.70
C LYS A 72 -19.67 -9.50 -0.65
N SER A 73 -19.97 -8.26 -0.23
CA SER A 73 -19.12 -7.48 0.65
C SER A 73 -19.83 -7.10 1.93
N VAL A 74 -19.12 -7.22 3.04
CA VAL A 74 -19.51 -6.68 4.34
C VAL A 74 -18.63 -5.47 4.65
N PHE A 75 -19.23 -4.31 4.84
CA PHE A 75 -18.55 -3.08 5.26
C PHE A 75 -18.84 -2.84 6.73
N PHE A 76 -17.87 -3.17 7.58
CA PHE A 76 -17.98 -3.03 9.03
C PHE A 76 -17.42 -1.69 9.48
N LYS A 77 -18.19 -0.98 10.30
CA LYS A 77 -17.76 0.27 10.94
C LYS A 77 -17.77 0.09 12.44
N GLN A 78 -16.67 0.41 13.07
CA GLN A 78 -16.57 0.45 14.52
C GLN A 78 -16.28 1.87 14.97
N ALA A 79 -17.02 2.34 15.96
CA ALA A 79 -16.73 3.62 16.60
C ALA A 79 -15.34 3.61 17.23
N ASN A 80 -14.53 4.59 16.88
CA ASN A 80 -13.14 4.71 17.30
C ASN A 80 -13.06 5.19 18.76
N SER A 81 -13.31 4.29 19.71
CA SER A 81 -13.27 4.63 21.15
C SER A 81 -12.02 4.02 21.82
N ALA A 82 -11.44 4.77 22.77
CA ALA A 82 -10.33 4.28 23.57
C ALA A 82 -10.68 3.00 24.36
N ILE A 83 -11.95 2.87 24.76
CA ILE A 83 -12.48 1.72 25.50
C ILE A 83 -12.49 0.47 24.62
N ASN A 84 -12.91 0.59 23.35
CA ASN A 84 -12.90 -0.52 22.41
C ASN A 84 -11.47 -0.99 22.13
N LYS A 85 -10.55 -0.08 21.90
CA LYS A 85 -9.12 -0.39 21.72
C LYS A 85 -8.51 -1.10 22.93
N LEU A 86 -8.89 -0.71 24.14
CA LEU A 86 -8.42 -1.35 25.35
C LEU A 86 -9.01 -2.76 25.52
N LYS A 87 -10.30 -2.94 25.21
CA LYS A 87 -10.96 -4.25 25.22
C LYS A 87 -10.33 -5.21 24.20
N GLU A 88 -10.10 -4.78 22.98
CA GLU A 88 -9.42 -5.56 21.95
C GLU A 88 -8.02 -5.99 22.38
N LEU A 89 -7.28 -5.08 23.01
CA LEU A 89 -5.94 -5.37 23.56
C LEU A 89 -5.99 -6.43 24.67
N LEU A 90 -6.95 -6.31 25.59
CA LEU A 90 -7.05 -7.20 26.75
C LEU A 90 -7.62 -8.58 26.38
N LEU A 91 -8.62 -8.61 25.50
CA LEU A 91 -9.31 -9.86 25.11
C LEU A 91 -8.58 -10.62 23.99
N ASN A 92 -7.55 -10.03 23.39
CA ASN A 92 -6.85 -10.57 22.22
C ASN A 92 -7.82 -11.00 21.12
N SER A 93 -8.85 -10.19 20.88
CA SER A 93 -9.89 -10.41 19.88
C SER A 93 -10.27 -9.06 19.26
N GLU A 94 -10.56 -9.07 17.98
CA GLU A 94 -11.06 -7.89 17.27
C GLU A 94 -12.58 -7.81 17.39
N GLY A 95 -13.12 -6.61 17.43
CA GLY A 95 -14.57 -6.39 17.58
C GLY A 95 -15.41 -7.00 16.45
N TYR A 96 -14.78 -7.36 15.32
CA TYR A 96 -15.43 -7.97 14.15
C TYR A 96 -15.22 -9.48 14.03
N ASP A 97 -14.48 -10.14 14.94
CA ASP A 97 -14.16 -11.58 14.84
C ASP A 97 -15.42 -12.46 14.75
N SER A 98 -16.45 -12.15 15.56
CA SER A 98 -17.73 -12.89 15.51
C SER A 98 -18.44 -12.73 14.17
N LEU A 99 -18.41 -11.54 13.59
CA LEU A 99 -19.04 -11.26 12.30
C LEU A 99 -18.34 -12.00 11.15
N ILE A 100 -17.02 -12.10 11.18
CA ILE A 100 -16.26 -12.91 10.20
C ILE A 100 -16.67 -14.38 10.31
N LEU A 101 -16.82 -14.92 11.52
CA LEU A 101 -17.27 -16.31 11.72
C LEU A 101 -18.69 -16.54 11.20
N ASP A 102 -19.59 -15.56 11.39
CA ASP A 102 -20.96 -15.67 10.87
C ASP A 102 -20.97 -15.66 9.35
N VAL A 103 -20.18 -14.80 8.71
CA VAL A 103 -19.95 -14.81 7.25
C VAL A 103 -19.41 -16.16 6.78
N CYS A 104 -18.42 -16.71 7.50
CA CYS A 104 -17.84 -18.00 7.15
C CYS A 104 -18.87 -19.13 7.19
N ARG A 105 -19.77 -19.15 8.18
CA ARG A 105 -20.83 -20.14 8.29
C ARG A 105 -21.89 -19.98 7.22
N GLU A 106 -22.36 -18.75 7.01
CA GLU A 106 -23.44 -18.44 6.06
C GLU A 106 -23.05 -18.81 4.62
N PHE A 107 -21.84 -18.44 4.20
CA PHE A 107 -21.36 -18.67 2.84
C PHE A 107 -20.52 -19.93 2.69
N GLN A 108 -20.41 -20.76 3.74
CA GLN A 108 -19.62 -22.00 3.72
C GLN A 108 -18.17 -21.74 3.25
N ILE A 109 -17.54 -20.72 3.81
CA ILE A 109 -16.18 -20.33 3.48
C ILE A 109 -15.20 -21.43 3.87
N GLN A 110 -14.28 -21.75 2.97
CA GLN A 110 -13.25 -22.78 3.15
C GLN A 110 -11.84 -22.19 3.33
N MET A 111 -11.68 -20.90 2.97
CA MET A 111 -10.44 -20.17 3.17
C MET A 111 -10.73 -18.73 3.56
N VAL A 112 -9.99 -18.20 4.54
CA VAL A 112 -9.97 -16.78 4.88
C VAL A 112 -8.60 -16.22 4.54
N HIS A 113 -8.58 -15.22 3.66
CA HIS A 113 -7.37 -14.52 3.25
C HIS A 113 -7.32 -13.15 3.92
N TYR A 114 -6.48 -12.99 4.92
CA TYR A 114 -6.16 -11.68 5.49
C TYR A 114 -5.21 -10.95 4.55
N ILE A 115 -5.78 -10.10 3.68
CA ILE A 115 -5.02 -9.36 2.66
C ILE A 115 -4.22 -8.20 3.27
N ASN A 116 -4.67 -7.69 4.41
CA ASN A 116 -3.89 -6.84 5.31
C ASN A 116 -4.33 -7.09 6.76
N GLY A 117 -3.45 -6.78 7.69
CA GLY A 117 -3.64 -7.19 9.08
C GLY A 117 -3.41 -8.70 9.29
N LEU A 118 -3.67 -9.14 10.51
CA LEU A 118 -3.50 -10.54 10.91
C LEU A 118 -4.64 -10.91 11.88
N PRO A 119 -5.18 -12.13 11.78
CA PRO A 119 -6.16 -12.60 12.75
C PRO A 119 -5.54 -12.72 14.14
N SER A 120 -6.35 -12.55 15.17
CA SER A 120 -5.91 -12.90 16.53
C SER A 120 -5.64 -14.41 16.65
N ILE A 121 -4.78 -14.81 17.58
CA ILE A 121 -4.51 -16.26 17.82
C ILE A 121 -5.81 -17.02 18.15
N LYS A 122 -6.72 -16.37 18.88
CA LYS A 122 -8.04 -16.92 19.19
C LYS A 122 -8.86 -17.14 17.91
N MET A 123 -8.87 -16.16 17.03
CA MET A 123 -9.57 -16.25 15.74
C MET A 123 -8.96 -17.33 14.84
N GLN A 124 -7.64 -17.44 14.78
CA GLN A 124 -6.95 -18.49 14.03
C GLN A 124 -7.38 -19.88 14.50
N ARG A 125 -7.30 -20.15 15.80
CA ARG A 125 -7.73 -21.41 16.37
C ARG A 125 -9.20 -21.73 16.07
N CYS A 126 -10.05 -20.71 16.12
CA CYS A 126 -11.47 -20.89 15.83
C CYS A 126 -11.71 -21.25 14.35
N LEU A 127 -11.00 -20.62 13.42
CA LEU A 127 -11.08 -20.95 11.99
C LEU A 127 -10.55 -22.37 11.72
N GLU A 128 -9.41 -22.74 12.30
CA GLU A 128 -8.83 -24.07 12.17
C GLU A 128 -9.75 -25.17 12.71
N GLN A 129 -10.36 -24.97 13.88
CA GLN A 129 -11.33 -25.89 14.47
C GLN A 129 -12.57 -26.10 13.58
N ASN A 130 -12.91 -25.11 12.76
CA ASN A 130 -13.98 -25.21 11.77
C ASN A 130 -13.49 -25.70 10.39
N GLY A 131 -12.24 -26.16 10.26
CA GLY A 131 -11.67 -26.68 9.02
C GLY A 131 -11.40 -25.59 7.95
N ILE A 132 -11.35 -24.32 8.35
CA ILE A 132 -11.14 -23.18 7.45
C ILE A 132 -9.65 -22.87 7.36
N ASN A 133 -9.11 -22.88 6.14
CA ASN A 133 -7.70 -22.52 5.90
C ASN A 133 -7.49 -21.02 6.05
N ILE A 134 -6.30 -20.64 6.52
CA ILE A 134 -5.92 -19.24 6.69
C ILE A 134 -4.73 -18.92 5.78
N LEU A 135 -4.92 -17.93 4.92
CA LEU A 135 -3.87 -17.31 4.13
C LEU A 135 -3.62 -15.88 4.68
N SER A 136 -2.38 -15.53 4.93
CA SER A 136 -2.02 -14.18 5.39
C SER A 136 -1.04 -13.52 4.45
N THR A 137 -1.35 -12.28 4.03
CA THR A 137 -0.41 -11.44 3.29
C THR A 137 0.58 -10.78 4.24
N VAL A 138 1.85 -10.99 3.99
CA VAL A 138 2.96 -10.39 4.74
C VAL A 138 3.48 -9.19 3.96
N HIS A 139 3.23 -7.98 4.47
CA HIS A 139 3.71 -6.74 3.85
C HIS A 139 5.11 -6.36 4.31
N ASP A 140 5.38 -6.50 5.62
CA ASP A 140 6.67 -6.17 6.23
C ASP A 140 7.04 -7.22 7.27
N LEU A 141 8.24 -7.80 7.15
CA LEU A 141 8.79 -8.76 8.11
C LEU A 141 9.50 -8.08 9.29
N SER A 142 9.95 -6.86 9.09
CA SER A 142 10.65 -6.09 10.12
C SER A 142 10.00 -4.72 10.27
N PRO A 143 9.80 -4.22 11.49
CA PRO A 143 9.34 -2.85 11.66
C PRO A 143 10.39 -1.90 11.11
N HIS A 144 9.97 -0.92 10.31
CA HIS A 144 10.85 0.15 9.90
C HIS A 144 11.44 0.83 11.13
N GLU A 145 12.77 0.90 11.21
CA GLU A 145 13.51 1.48 12.33
C GLU A 145 13.24 2.99 12.41
N ALA A 146 12.22 3.39 13.13
CA ALA A 146 12.06 4.78 13.53
C ALA A 146 12.54 4.90 14.98
N LYS A 147 13.48 5.82 15.25
CA LYS A 147 13.81 6.24 16.60
C LYS A 147 12.56 6.81 17.25
N LYS A 148 11.88 6.03 18.08
CA LYS A 148 10.61 6.41 18.71
C LYS A 148 10.78 6.57 20.22
N VAL A 149 9.97 7.43 20.79
CA VAL A 149 9.83 7.62 22.25
C VAL A 149 9.57 6.27 22.91
N TRP A 150 10.14 6.01 24.09
CA TRP A 150 10.19 4.71 24.77
C TRP A 150 8.85 3.95 24.87
N TYR A 151 7.72 4.62 25.12
CA TYR A 151 6.40 3.99 25.16
C TYR A 151 5.90 3.53 23.77
N LYS A 152 6.34 4.21 22.70
CA LYS A 152 6.07 3.78 21.32
C LYS A 152 6.92 2.57 20.95
N GLN A 153 8.15 2.48 21.48
CA GLN A 153 9.01 1.29 21.33
C GLN A 153 8.38 0.07 22.00
N PHE A 154 7.85 0.21 23.22
CA PHE A 154 7.16 -0.88 23.90
C PHE A 154 5.97 -1.42 23.08
N ARG A 155 5.11 -0.52 22.57
CA ARG A 155 4.00 -0.92 21.69
C ARG A 155 4.48 -1.61 20.41
N GLN A 156 5.60 -1.19 19.85
CA GLN A 156 6.20 -1.85 18.66
C GLN A 156 6.70 -3.24 19.00
N ILE A 157 7.37 -3.45 20.15
CA ILE A 157 7.84 -4.77 20.60
C ILE A 157 6.66 -5.72 20.75
N VAL A 158 5.58 -5.27 21.41
CA VAL A 158 4.37 -6.09 21.60
C VAL A 158 3.71 -6.40 20.25
N SER A 159 3.59 -5.40 19.38
CA SER A 159 3.03 -5.59 18.02
C SER A 159 3.88 -6.54 17.18
N TYR A 160 5.20 -6.41 17.23
CA TYR A 160 6.13 -7.31 16.54
C TYR A 160 6.06 -8.75 17.07
N LYS A 161 6.01 -8.92 18.40
CA LYS A 161 5.84 -10.24 19.02
C LYS A 161 4.53 -10.89 18.57
N ARG A 162 3.43 -10.15 18.60
CA ARG A 162 2.11 -10.62 18.11
C ARG A 162 2.16 -10.99 16.62
N MET A 163 2.76 -10.14 15.79
CA MET A 163 2.94 -10.43 14.36
C MET A 163 3.69 -11.73 14.16
N LYS A 164 4.81 -11.92 14.88
CA LYS A 164 5.59 -13.17 14.80
C LYS A 164 4.78 -14.39 15.23
N GLU A 165 4.05 -14.30 16.35
CA GLU A 165 3.18 -15.38 16.83
C GLU A 165 2.08 -15.71 15.82
N ASN A 166 1.46 -14.69 15.22
CA ASN A 166 0.43 -14.86 14.21
C ASN A 166 0.97 -15.45 12.90
N LEU A 167 2.17 -15.05 12.48
CA LEU A 167 2.84 -15.66 11.33
C LEU A 167 3.20 -17.13 11.57
N LEU A 168 3.62 -17.46 12.80
CA LEU A 168 3.89 -18.83 13.20
C LEU A 168 2.63 -19.71 13.18
N ALA A 169 1.48 -19.15 13.49
CA ALA A 169 0.22 -19.87 13.49
C ALA A 169 -0.43 -19.98 12.09
N ALA A 170 -0.19 -19.04 11.16
CA ALA A 170 -0.76 -19.11 9.82
C ALA A 170 -0.17 -20.27 9.00
N ASN A 171 -1.03 -21.04 8.32
CA ASN A 171 -0.59 -22.19 7.53
C ASN A 171 -0.05 -21.81 6.15
N LEU A 172 -0.64 -20.79 5.55
CA LEU A 172 -0.30 -20.31 4.21
C LEU A 172 0.10 -18.83 4.30
N LEU A 173 1.18 -18.48 3.65
CA LEU A 173 1.67 -17.11 3.58
C LEU A 173 1.76 -16.65 2.13
N VAL A 174 1.48 -15.39 1.88
CA VAL A 174 1.74 -14.74 0.60
C VAL A 174 2.41 -13.39 0.84
N THR A 175 3.32 -13.01 -0.03
CA THR A 175 3.98 -11.70 0.03
C THR A 175 4.09 -11.11 -1.38
N ASN A 176 4.27 -9.81 -1.43
CA ASN A 176 4.45 -9.04 -2.66
C ASN A 176 5.86 -8.41 -2.77
N SER A 177 6.81 -8.94 -2.01
CA SER A 177 8.22 -8.58 -2.08
C SER A 177 9.06 -9.84 -2.29
N GLN A 178 9.85 -9.88 -3.37
CA GLN A 178 10.71 -11.02 -3.71
C GLN A 178 11.70 -11.34 -2.57
N ASN A 179 12.31 -10.31 -1.99
CA ASN A 179 13.24 -10.49 -0.87
C ASN A 179 12.55 -11.10 0.35
N GLN A 180 11.29 -10.68 0.63
CA GLN A 180 10.52 -11.26 1.73
C GLN A 180 10.06 -12.69 1.44
N TYR A 181 9.75 -13.01 0.18
CA TYR A 181 9.44 -14.37 -0.24
C TYR A 181 10.60 -15.32 0.06
N GLU A 182 11.81 -14.94 -0.33
CA GLU A 182 13.02 -15.72 -0.06
C GLU A 182 13.29 -15.85 1.46
N GLU A 183 13.16 -14.76 2.19
CA GLU A 183 13.35 -14.75 3.63
C GLU A 183 12.30 -15.58 4.37
N LEU A 184 11.02 -15.48 4.02
CA LEU A 184 9.94 -16.28 4.59
C LEU A 184 10.13 -17.77 4.29
N SER A 185 10.45 -18.12 3.05
CA SER A 185 10.70 -19.51 2.64
C SER A 185 11.89 -20.12 3.40
N ARG A 186 12.93 -19.32 3.66
CA ARG A 186 14.08 -19.76 4.45
C ARG A 186 13.77 -19.89 5.96
N ARG A 187 12.98 -18.96 6.51
CA ARG A 187 12.64 -18.94 7.95
C ARG A 187 11.60 -19.98 8.34
N PHE A 188 10.69 -20.31 7.44
CA PHE A 188 9.55 -21.20 7.68
C PHE A 188 9.45 -22.26 6.57
N PRO A 189 10.45 -23.18 6.48
CA PRO A 189 10.49 -24.18 5.40
C PRO A 189 9.30 -25.16 5.44
N GLU A 190 8.61 -25.27 6.58
CA GLU A 190 7.43 -26.09 6.76
C GLU A 190 6.15 -25.42 6.23
N LYS A 191 6.19 -24.12 5.91
CA LYS A 191 5.02 -23.37 5.42
C LYS A 191 5.05 -23.21 3.92
N LYS A 192 3.85 -23.20 3.32
CA LYS A 192 3.71 -22.79 1.93
C LYS A 192 3.75 -21.27 1.86
N VAL A 193 4.77 -20.74 1.23
CA VAL A 193 4.92 -19.30 0.95
C VAL A 193 4.68 -19.08 -0.53
N TYR A 194 3.87 -18.08 -0.84
CA TYR A 194 3.53 -17.69 -2.20
C TYR A 194 3.99 -16.27 -2.47
N PHE A 195 4.11 -15.93 -3.74
CA PHE A 195 4.47 -14.60 -4.21
C PHE A 195 3.46 -14.10 -5.25
N HIS A 196 3.11 -12.83 -5.19
CA HIS A 196 2.50 -12.09 -6.29
C HIS A 196 3.11 -10.68 -6.36
N ASP A 197 3.09 -10.08 -7.54
CA ASP A 197 3.61 -8.73 -7.72
C ASP A 197 2.80 -7.70 -6.92
N PHE A 198 3.45 -6.58 -6.60
CA PHE A 198 2.77 -5.47 -5.94
C PHE A 198 1.78 -4.82 -6.90
N PRO A 199 0.50 -4.61 -6.53
CA PRO A 199 -0.45 -3.93 -7.40
C PRO A 199 -0.11 -2.45 -7.56
N SER A 200 -0.69 -1.83 -8.58
CA SER A 200 -0.72 -0.38 -8.69
C SER A 200 -1.44 0.26 -7.50
N LEU A 201 -1.04 1.48 -7.14
CA LEU A 201 -1.83 2.35 -6.24
C LEU A 201 -2.79 3.28 -6.99
N VAL A 202 -2.87 3.17 -8.31
CA VAL A 202 -3.70 4.04 -9.15
C VAL A 202 -5.14 3.52 -9.16
N THR A 203 -5.95 4.01 -8.24
CA THR A 203 -7.40 3.79 -8.26
C THR A 203 -8.07 4.60 -9.39
N SER A 204 -9.32 4.29 -9.70
CA SER A 204 -10.09 5.10 -10.66
C SER A 204 -10.26 6.54 -10.20
N GLU A 205 -10.36 6.79 -8.90
CA GLU A 205 -10.43 8.13 -8.30
C GLU A 205 -9.12 8.89 -8.53
N ILE A 206 -7.97 8.24 -8.33
CA ILE A 206 -6.65 8.80 -8.61
C ILE A 206 -6.46 9.06 -10.10
N ALA A 207 -6.80 8.08 -10.96
CA ALA A 207 -6.61 8.18 -12.41
C ALA A 207 -7.38 9.34 -13.03
N ASN A 208 -8.62 9.58 -12.57
CA ASN A 208 -9.55 10.58 -13.08
C ASN A 208 -9.59 11.86 -12.24
N GLY A 209 -8.74 11.97 -11.21
CA GLY A 209 -8.70 13.13 -10.33
C GLY A 209 -8.33 14.42 -11.09
N THR A 210 -9.08 15.49 -10.80
CA THR A 210 -8.89 16.81 -11.44
C THR A 210 -8.74 17.93 -10.43
N LYS A 211 -8.82 17.60 -9.14
CA LYS A 211 -8.78 18.60 -8.08
C LYS A 211 -7.37 19.14 -7.90
N ILE A 212 -7.27 20.46 -7.87
CA ILE A 212 -6.01 21.18 -7.62
C ILE A 212 -5.86 21.31 -6.10
N PRO A 213 -4.74 20.84 -5.50
CA PRO A 213 -4.42 21.16 -4.12
C PRO A 213 -4.36 22.68 -3.92
N VAL A 214 -5.10 23.20 -2.94
CA VAL A 214 -5.19 24.65 -2.72
C VAL A 214 -3.84 25.30 -2.46
N GLU A 215 -2.92 24.54 -1.88
CA GLU A 215 -1.56 24.99 -1.59
C GLU A 215 -0.73 25.23 -2.87
N LEU A 216 -1.07 24.55 -3.98
CA LEU A 216 -0.39 24.72 -5.26
C LEU A 216 -0.86 25.93 -6.05
N ASN A 217 -1.95 26.59 -5.68
CA ASN A 217 -2.46 27.76 -6.40
C ASN A 217 -1.50 28.96 -6.40
N HIS A 218 -0.54 28.99 -5.47
CA HIS A 218 0.42 30.09 -5.31
C HIS A 218 1.82 29.77 -5.87
N ILE A 219 1.99 28.57 -6.45
CA ILE A 219 3.25 28.19 -7.06
C ILE A 219 3.38 28.86 -8.44
N ASN A 220 4.46 29.59 -8.64
CA ASN A 220 4.74 30.33 -9.88
C ASN A 220 5.92 29.77 -10.69
N LYS A 221 6.60 28.74 -10.19
CA LYS A 221 7.70 28.03 -10.86
C LYS A 221 7.35 26.54 -11.02
N PRO A 222 7.97 25.85 -11.99
CA PRO A 222 7.94 24.39 -12.01
C PRO A 222 8.37 23.79 -10.67
N TYR A 223 7.88 22.62 -10.30
CA TYR A 223 8.24 22.05 -9.00
C TYR A 223 8.76 20.62 -9.09
N ILE A 224 9.67 20.32 -8.17
CA ILE A 224 10.18 19.00 -7.84
C ILE A 224 9.26 18.42 -6.77
N LEU A 225 8.69 17.23 -6.99
CA LEU A 225 7.72 16.60 -6.10
C LEU A 225 8.39 15.51 -5.26
N PHE A 226 8.17 15.54 -3.96
CA PHE A 226 8.17 14.35 -3.11
C PHE A 226 6.72 14.04 -2.73
N PHE A 227 6.30 12.79 -2.92
CA PHE A 227 4.96 12.32 -2.56
C PHE A 227 5.02 11.05 -1.69
N GLY A 228 4.27 11.04 -0.58
CA GLY A 228 4.14 9.87 0.28
C GLY A 228 4.16 10.23 1.77
N ARG A 229 3.99 9.23 2.65
CA ARG A 229 4.06 9.47 4.10
C ARG A 229 5.39 10.13 4.47
N ILE A 230 5.33 11.11 5.35
CA ILE A 230 6.51 11.82 5.83
C ILE A 230 7.10 11.02 6.99
N GLU A 231 8.12 10.21 6.68
CA GLU A 231 8.83 9.35 7.62
C GLU A 231 10.35 9.44 7.37
N GLU A 232 11.15 9.20 8.40
CA GLU A 232 12.60 9.41 8.36
C GLU A 232 13.29 8.56 7.29
N TYR A 233 12.89 7.28 7.17
CA TYR A 233 13.49 6.37 6.18
C TYR A 233 13.25 6.76 4.72
N LYS A 234 12.31 7.67 4.47
CA LYS A 234 12.03 8.20 3.13
C LYS A 234 12.99 9.29 2.68
N GLY A 235 13.95 9.67 3.52
CA GLY A 235 15.07 10.53 3.15
C GLY A 235 14.70 11.98 2.78
N ILE A 236 13.55 12.46 3.25
CA ILE A 236 13.06 13.81 2.91
C ILE A 236 14.07 14.88 3.30
N ARG A 237 14.80 14.68 4.41
CA ARG A 237 15.86 15.59 4.85
C ARG A 237 16.98 15.68 3.82
N LEU A 238 17.33 14.57 3.16
CA LEU A 238 18.35 14.54 2.12
C LEU A 238 17.93 15.43 0.95
N LEU A 239 16.70 15.24 0.44
CA LEU A 239 16.14 16.05 -0.65
C LEU A 239 16.04 17.54 -0.29
N PHE A 240 15.54 17.83 0.91
CA PHE A 240 15.48 19.21 1.41
C PHE A 240 16.87 19.87 1.44
N THR A 241 17.88 19.14 1.92
CA THR A 241 19.26 19.65 1.98
C THR A 241 19.83 19.87 0.59
N ALA A 242 19.65 18.91 -0.34
CA ALA A 242 20.09 19.04 -1.73
C ALA A 242 19.46 20.25 -2.42
N PHE A 243 18.15 20.43 -2.26
CA PHE A 243 17.42 21.56 -2.82
C PHE A 243 17.91 22.90 -2.24
N CYS A 244 18.01 23.03 -0.91
CA CYS A 244 18.39 24.29 -0.25
C CYS A 244 19.85 24.70 -0.52
N LYS A 245 20.75 23.74 -0.72
CA LYS A 245 22.17 24.02 -1.04
C LYS A 245 22.39 24.46 -2.49
N SER A 246 21.52 24.03 -3.42
CA SER A 246 21.68 24.32 -4.84
C SER A 246 21.07 25.66 -5.21
N GLN A 247 21.90 26.62 -5.61
CA GLN A 247 21.45 27.92 -6.10
C GLN A 247 20.60 27.76 -7.38
N GLU A 248 20.98 26.86 -8.27
CA GLU A 248 20.26 26.60 -9.51
C GLU A 248 18.81 26.10 -9.24
N LEU A 249 18.67 25.08 -8.37
CA LEU A 249 17.35 24.55 -8.02
C LEU A 249 16.48 25.61 -7.33
N ASN A 250 17.03 26.34 -6.38
CA ASN A 250 16.32 27.41 -5.67
C ASN A 250 15.85 28.54 -6.58
N ASN A 251 16.65 28.91 -7.56
CA ASN A 251 16.32 30.02 -8.45
C ASN A 251 15.22 29.66 -9.45
N ASN A 252 15.19 28.41 -9.91
CA ASN A 252 14.35 27.98 -11.04
C ASN A 252 13.15 27.12 -10.69
N TYR A 253 13.14 26.51 -9.51
CA TYR A 253 12.12 25.53 -9.12
C TYR A 253 11.56 25.79 -7.73
N ASN A 254 10.39 25.17 -7.47
CA ASN A 254 9.89 24.95 -6.13
C ASN A 254 10.14 23.50 -5.71
N LEU A 255 10.28 23.24 -4.42
CA LEU A 255 10.24 21.90 -3.84
C LEU A 255 8.89 21.69 -3.14
N VAL A 256 8.13 20.72 -3.58
CA VAL A 256 6.84 20.33 -2.96
C VAL A 256 7.02 19.01 -2.23
N ILE A 257 6.83 19.03 -0.92
CA ILE A 257 6.86 17.85 -0.06
C ILE A 257 5.43 17.58 0.41
N ALA A 258 4.78 16.55 -0.16
CA ALA A 258 3.38 16.26 0.06
C ALA A 258 3.15 14.90 0.71
N GLY A 259 2.34 14.90 1.77
CA GLY A 259 1.93 13.71 2.50
C GLY A 259 1.73 13.96 3.99
N ASN A 260 1.24 12.97 4.70
CA ASN A 260 1.01 13.08 6.14
C ASN A 260 2.16 12.42 6.93
N GLY A 261 2.61 13.06 8.00
CA GLY A 261 3.61 12.50 8.91
C GLY A 261 4.31 13.50 9.81
N GLN A 262 5.37 13.04 10.46
CA GLN A 262 6.19 13.89 11.32
C GLN A 262 7.39 14.44 10.55
N LEU A 263 7.37 15.75 10.30
CA LEU A 263 8.44 16.44 9.63
C LEU A 263 9.53 16.83 10.66
N ASN A 264 10.65 16.11 10.67
CA ASN A 264 11.82 16.41 11.50
C ASN A 264 12.84 17.26 10.71
N ILE A 265 12.36 18.36 10.14
CA ILE A 265 13.18 19.30 9.37
C ILE A 265 13.04 20.66 10.04
N ASP A 266 14.15 21.39 10.13
CA ASP A 266 14.14 22.80 10.55
C ASP A 266 13.51 23.65 9.43
N THR A 267 12.19 23.84 9.52
CA THR A 267 11.43 24.61 8.52
C THR A 267 11.80 26.11 8.53
N GLN A 268 12.47 26.61 9.57
CA GLN A 268 12.98 27.99 9.58
C GLN A 268 14.11 28.20 8.57
N LYS A 269 14.78 27.12 8.17
CA LYS A 269 15.78 27.14 7.08
C LYS A 269 15.15 26.98 5.70
N ALA A 270 13.84 26.73 5.62
CA ALA A 270 13.14 26.68 4.36
C ALA A 270 13.03 28.11 3.79
N ASN A 271 13.47 28.26 2.57
CA ASN A 271 13.18 29.47 1.81
C ASN A 271 11.74 29.45 1.26
N SER A 272 11.32 30.56 0.67
CA SER A 272 9.97 30.71 0.10
C SER A 272 9.65 29.72 -1.05
N ASN A 273 10.65 29.00 -1.54
CA ASN A 273 10.50 28.06 -2.65
C ASN A 273 10.24 26.60 -2.16
N VAL A 274 10.15 26.35 -0.85
CA VAL A 274 9.82 25.05 -0.30
C VAL A 274 8.40 25.06 0.26
N LEU A 275 7.54 24.22 -0.30
CA LEU A 275 6.15 24.04 0.13
C LEU A 275 5.96 22.69 0.81
N PHE A 276 5.47 22.71 2.04
CA PHE A 276 5.10 21.54 2.80
C PHE A 276 3.57 21.39 2.81
N ILE A 277 3.07 20.29 2.20
CA ILE A 277 1.65 19.91 2.25
C ILE A 277 1.54 18.72 3.22
N ASN A 278 1.62 19.04 4.53
CA ASN A 278 1.62 18.02 5.58
C ASN A 278 0.19 17.67 6.03
N ARG A 279 -0.50 16.94 5.19
CA ARG A 279 -1.83 16.38 5.43
C ARG A 279 -2.03 15.11 4.60
N TYR A 280 -3.12 14.43 4.83
CA TYR A 280 -3.58 13.41 3.88
C TYR A 280 -3.89 14.09 2.53
N ILE A 281 -3.29 13.59 1.47
CA ILE A 281 -3.58 14.05 0.11
C ILE A 281 -4.75 13.22 -0.41
N HIS A 282 -5.83 13.88 -0.80
CA HIS A 282 -7.00 13.20 -1.34
C HIS A 282 -6.71 12.62 -2.71
N ASP A 283 -7.28 11.46 -3.00
CA ASP A 283 -7.03 10.72 -4.24
C ASP A 283 -7.30 11.57 -5.49
N GLU A 284 -8.33 12.43 -5.45
CA GLU A 284 -8.67 13.37 -6.52
C GLU A 284 -7.56 14.41 -6.84
N GLU A 285 -6.65 14.68 -5.88
CA GLU A 285 -5.59 15.69 -6.02
C GLU A 285 -4.29 15.10 -6.61
N ILE A 286 -4.12 13.78 -6.51
CA ILE A 286 -2.86 13.10 -6.85
C ILE A 286 -2.50 13.26 -8.32
N ALA A 287 -3.49 13.10 -9.22
CA ALA A 287 -3.26 13.24 -10.66
C ALA A 287 -2.69 14.61 -11.04
N TYR A 288 -3.22 15.68 -10.45
CA TYR A 288 -2.72 17.03 -10.69
C TYR A 288 -1.27 17.16 -10.27
N MET A 289 -0.94 16.69 -9.06
CA MET A 289 0.42 16.79 -8.50
C MET A 289 1.46 16.10 -9.38
N TYR A 290 1.18 14.89 -9.86
CA TYR A 290 2.13 14.15 -10.69
C TYR A 290 2.23 14.69 -12.12
N LYS A 291 1.12 15.07 -12.74
CA LYS A 291 1.10 15.57 -14.12
C LYS A 291 1.81 16.92 -14.29
N HIS A 292 1.83 17.75 -13.25
CA HIS A 292 2.41 19.09 -13.28
C HIS A 292 3.79 19.20 -12.62
N ALA A 293 4.28 18.13 -12.00
CA ALA A 293 5.64 18.08 -11.50
C ALA A 293 6.66 18.04 -12.62
N ALA A 294 7.74 18.83 -12.51
CA ALA A 294 8.89 18.73 -13.41
C ALA A 294 9.56 17.36 -13.28
N CYS A 295 9.69 16.87 -12.06
CA CYS A 295 10.08 15.52 -11.75
C CYS A 295 9.57 15.11 -10.36
N VAL A 296 9.59 13.80 -10.08
CA VAL A 296 9.34 13.24 -8.73
C VAL A 296 10.62 12.60 -8.21
N VAL A 297 10.92 12.82 -6.93
CA VAL A 297 12.11 12.28 -6.27
C VAL A 297 11.72 11.40 -5.08
N TYR A 298 12.25 10.19 -5.04
CA TYR A 298 12.11 9.21 -3.95
C TYR A 298 13.46 8.94 -3.28
N PRO A 299 13.89 9.78 -2.34
CA PRO A 299 15.22 9.73 -1.75
C PRO A 299 15.32 8.75 -0.58
N TYR A 300 14.69 7.57 -0.71
CA TYR A 300 14.56 6.62 0.39
C TYR A 300 15.91 6.11 0.87
N ILE A 301 16.10 6.09 2.19
CA ILE A 301 17.29 5.51 2.85
C ILE A 301 17.17 3.99 2.86
N SER A 302 15.95 3.47 2.99
CA SER A 302 15.65 2.04 2.90
C SER A 302 14.25 1.81 2.34
N ALA A 303 14.07 0.73 1.58
CA ALA A 303 12.76 0.30 1.09
C ALA A 303 12.74 -1.20 0.87
N THR A 304 11.72 -1.88 1.40
CA THR A 304 11.40 -3.27 1.07
C THR A 304 10.44 -3.34 -0.11
N GLN A 305 9.56 -2.36 -0.19
CA GLN A 305 8.59 -2.14 -1.28
C GLN A 305 8.05 -0.71 -1.23
N SER A 306 7.55 -0.21 -2.35
CA SER A 306 6.90 1.10 -2.39
C SER A 306 5.94 1.23 -3.57
N GLY A 307 4.66 1.39 -3.28
CA GLY A 307 3.62 1.56 -4.30
C GLY A 307 3.65 2.92 -5.00
N VAL A 308 4.31 3.94 -4.43
CA VAL A 308 4.32 5.30 -5.02
C VAL A 308 5.00 5.36 -6.39
N LEU A 309 5.90 4.40 -6.68
CA LEU A 309 6.53 4.33 -8.00
C LEU A 309 5.51 3.99 -9.11
N SER A 310 4.44 3.24 -8.79
CA SER A 310 3.35 2.98 -9.72
C SER A 310 2.61 4.26 -10.13
N LEU A 311 2.47 5.23 -9.21
CA LEU A 311 1.89 6.54 -9.52
C LEU A 311 2.77 7.31 -10.50
N ALA A 312 4.09 7.40 -10.22
CA ALA A 312 5.04 8.08 -11.10
C ALA A 312 5.01 7.50 -12.52
N PHE A 313 5.00 6.19 -12.65
CA PHE A 313 5.01 5.49 -13.93
C PHE A 313 3.67 5.64 -14.68
N TYR A 314 2.55 5.55 -13.98
CA TYR A 314 1.24 5.77 -14.57
C TYR A 314 1.11 7.18 -15.17
N PHE A 315 1.49 8.21 -14.41
CA PHE A 315 1.41 9.58 -14.86
C PHE A 315 2.60 10.00 -15.75
N LYS A 316 3.57 9.11 -15.97
CA LYS A 316 4.78 9.36 -16.78
C LYS A 316 5.56 10.57 -16.28
N THR A 317 5.66 10.71 -14.97
CA THR A 317 6.40 11.79 -14.34
C THR A 317 7.89 11.44 -14.33
N PRO A 318 8.79 12.29 -14.83
CA PRO A 318 10.23 12.04 -14.76
C PRO A 318 10.65 11.69 -13.34
N THR A 319 11.36 10.57 -13.17
CA THR A 319 11.55 9.95 -11.85
C THR A 319 13.02 9.82 -11.49
N LEU A 320 13.36 10.24 -10.27
CA LEU A 320 14.67 10.01 -9.65
C LEU A 320 14.49 9.24 -8.34
N THR A 321 15.25 8.18 -8.14
CA THR A 321 15.21 7.38 -6.91
C THR A 321 16.60 7.22 -6.31
N SER A 322 16.70 6.94 -5.02
CA SER A 322 17.93 6.39 -4.45
C SER A 322 18.16 4.97 -4.99
N ASN A 323 19.42 4.50 -4.96
CA ASN A 323 19.80 3.17 -5.44
C ASN A 323 19.58 2.03 -4.42
N VAL A 324 18.60 2.18 -3.51
CA VAL A 324 18.17 1.07 -2.63
C VAL A 324 17.69 -0.12 -3.46
N SER A 325 17.91 -1.33 -2.98
CA SER A 325 17.72 -2.57 -3.74
C SER A 325 16.38 -2.68 -4.44
N PHE A 326 15.29 -2.25 -3.78
CA PHE A 326 13.94 -2.26 -4.35
C PHE A 326 13.82 -1.35 -5.58
N PHE A 327 14.26 -0.09 -5.49
CA PHE A 327 14.20 0.83 -6.61
C PHE A 327 15.20 0.47 -7.71
N ARG A 328 16.42 0.05 -7.34
CA ARG A 328 17.44 -0.36 -8.29
C ARG A 328 16.89 -1.41 -9.26
N LYS A 329 16.30 -2.48 -8.74
CA LYS A 329 15.71 -3.54 -9.57
C LYS A 329 14.71 -2.95 -10.60
N ILE A 330 13.74 -2.15 -10.15
CA ILE A 330 12.70 -1.62 -11.03
C ILE A 330 13.27 -0.63 -12.06
N ILE A 331 14.19 0.25 -11.64
CA ILE A 331 14.77 1.25 -12.55
C ILE A 331 15.70 0.61 -13.58
N GLU A 332 16.50 -0.39 -13.19
CA GLU A 332 17.35 -1.15 -14.12
C GLU A 332 16.53 -1.94 -15.13
N GLU A 333 15.47 -2.62 -14.69
CA GLU A 333 14.57 -3.37 -15.57
C GLU A 333 13.76 -2.46 -16.50
N SER A 334 13.24 -1.36 -15.98
CA SER A 334 12.33 -0.48 -16.73
C SER A 334 13.05 0.56 -17.57
N GLN A 335 14.24 1.01 -17.16
CA GLN A 335 14.87 2.25 -17.64
C GLN A 335 13.90 3.47 -17.55
N GLY A 336 12.99 3.41 -16.56
CA GLY A 336 11.91 4.40 -16.35
C GLY A 336 12.27 5.53 -15.39
N GLY A 337 13.55 5.69 -15.02
CA GLY A 337 14.01 6.75 -14.12
C GLY A 337 15.54 6.81 -14.07
N LEU A 338 16.03 7.78 -13.31
CA LEU A 338 17.44 7.86 -12.91
C LEU A 338 17.59 7.39 -11.46
N MET A 339 18.83 7.05 -11.10
CA MET A 339 19.20 6.71 -9.72
C MET A 339 20.34 7.60 -9.25
N PHE A 340 20.37 7.86 -7.94
CA PHE A 340 21.47 8.49 -7.24
C PHE A 340 21.96 7.61 -6.09
N GLU A 341 23.20 7.81 -5.64
CA GLU A 341 23.80 7.08 -4.55
C GLU A 341 23.14 7.38 -3.21
N ASN A 342 22.65 6.33 -2.54
CA ASN A 342 21.88 6.48 -1.30
C ASN A 342 22.66 7.23 -0.20
N GLY A 343 22.08 8.30 0.31
CA GLY A 343 22.67 9.13 1.35
C GLY A 343 23.59 10.24 0.81
N ASP A 344 23.90 10.28 -0.47
CA ASP A 344 24.75 11.28 -1.07
C ASP A 344 23.94 12.51 -1.54
N VAL A 345 24.16 13.66 -0.86
CA VAL A 345 23.46 14.92 -1.16
C VAL A 345 23.94 15.52 -2.47
N ASP A 346 25.23 15.40 -2.77
CA ASP A 346 25.83 16.05 -3.92
C ASP A 346 25.47 15.29 -5.20
N ASP A 347 25.54 13.95 -5.19
CA ASP A 347 25.04 13.13 -6.30
C ASP A 347 23.53 13.30 -6.51
N LEU A 348 22.73 13.37 -5.43
CA LEU A 348 21.30 13.70 -5.55
C LEU A 348 21.07 15.02 -6.26
N THR A 349 21.82 16.05 -5.90
CA THR A 349 21.71 17.39 -6.51
C THR A 349 22.05 17.34 -7.99
N GLU A 350 23.18 16.73 -8.36
CA GLU A 350 23.62 16.57 -9.75
C GLU A 350 22.59 15.79 -10.57
N LYS A 351 22.06 14.69 -10.05
CA LYS A 351 21.06 13.88 -10.75
C LYS A 351 19.71 14.57 -10.91
N ILE A 352 19.29 15.40 -9.95
CA ILE A 352 18.09 16.25 -10.12
C ILE A 352 18.32 17.21 -11.29
N ILE A 353 19.42 17.93 -11.31
CA ILE A 353 19.75 18.90 -12.37
C ILE A 353 19.82 18.19 -13.72
N ALA A 354 20.52 17.08 -13.80
CA ALA A 354 20.61 16.28 -15.03
C ALA A 354 19.21 15.85 -15.54
N LEU A 355 18.34 15.37 -14.65
CA LEU A 355 16.98 14.95 -15.00
C LEU A 355 16.13 16.11 -15.53
N LEU A 356 16.29 17.30 -14.97
CA LEU A 356 15.52 18.49 -15.36
C LEU A 356 15.92 19.05 -16.73
N HIS A 357 17.15 18.75 -17.21
CA HIS A 357 17.69 19.24 -18.48
C HIS A 357 17.73 18.19 -19.59
N MET A 358 17.48 16.90 -19.28
CA MET A 358 17.54 15.85 -20.29
C MET A 358 16.21 15.72 -21.07
N ASP A 359 16.28 15.11 -22.28
CA ASP A 359 15.08 14.63 -22.96
C ASP A 359 14.53 13.37 -22.24
N VAL A 360 13.35 13.53 -21.65
CA VAL A 360 12.68 12.49 -20.88
C VAL A 360 11.68 11.65 -21.71
N SER A 361 11.61 11.84 -23.02
CA SER A 361 10.63 11.17 -23.90
C SER A 361 10.75 9.65 -23.82
N LYS A 362 11.98 9.14 -23.90
CA LYS A 362 12.26 7.70 -23.80
C LYS A 362 11.93 7.15 -22.40
N MET A 363 12.27 7.88 -21.34
CA MET A 363 11.95 7.52 -19.96
C MET A 363 10.44 7.39 -19.77
N LYS A 364 9.66 8.35 -20.24
CA LYS A 364 8.19 8.35 -20.17
C LYS A 364 7.56 7.16 -20.92
N GLN A 365 8.12 6.82 -22.09
CA GLN A 365 7.68 5.64 -22.83
C GLN A 365 7.98 4.35 -22.04
N ASN A 366 9.18 4.22 -21.51
CA ASN A 366 9.59 3.09 -20.71
C ASN A 366 8.73 2.91 -19.45
N GLN A 367 8.38 4.03 -18.78
CA GLN A 367 7.46 4.03 -17.64
C GLN A 367 6.09 3.46 -18.03
N ALA A 368 5.53 3.92 -19.15
CA ALA A 368 4.22 3.45 -19.63
C ALA A 368 4.25 1.95 -19.96
N ASP A 369 5.29 1.49 -20.63
CA ASP A 369 5.43 0.08 -21.01
C ASP A 369 5.63 -0.81 -19.78
N TYR A 370 6.50 -0.40 -18.85
CA TYR A 370 6.71 -1.14 -17.59
C TYR A 370 5.42 -1.19 -16.75
N TYR A 371 4.70 -0.06 -16.64
CA TYR A 371 3.42 -0.01 -15.92
C TYR A 371 2.41 -0.99 -16.51
N ARG A 372 2.22 -1.00 -17.81
CA ARG A 372 1.27 -1.88 -18.49
C ARG A 372 1.60 -3.37 -18.28
N LEU A 373 2.88 -3.73 -18.23
CA LEU A 373 3.33 -5.12 -18.11
C LEU A 373 3.34 -5.62 -16.66
N ASN A 374 3.80 -4.79 -15.72
CA ASN A 374 4.14 -5.23 -14.37
C ASN A 374 3.11 -4.83 -13.30
N TYR A 375 2.32 -3.77 -13.53
CA TYR A 375 1.24 -3.40 -12.63
C TYR A 375 -0.13 -3.90 -13.15
N ASN A 376 -0.17 -5.18 -13.57
CA ASN A 376 -1.37 -5.80 -14.11
C ASN A 376 -2.19 -6.47 -13.00
N PRO A 377 -3.32 -5.89 -12.56
CA PRO A 377 -4.12 -6.46 -11.47
C PRO A 377 -4.69 -7.84 -11.82
N GLN A 378 -4.95 -8.12 -13.12
CA GLN A 378 -5.48 -9.41 -13.54
C GLN A 378 -4.48 -10.57 -13.32
N ALA A 379 -3.18 -10.31 -13.48
CA ALA A 379 -2.14 -11.30 -13.18
C ALA A 379 -2.13 -11.66 -11.70
N ILE A 380 -2.33 -10.66 -10.82
CA ILE A 380 -2.45 -10.86 -9.36
C ILE A 380 -3.68 -11.70 -9.04
N LYS A 381 -4.85 -11.38 -9.62
CA LYS A 381 -6.06 -12.19 -9.47
C LYS A 381 -5.80 -13.65 -9.84
N ASN A 382 -5.21 -13.90 -11.00
CA ASN A 382 -4.92 -15.27 -11.46
C ASN A 382 -4.04 -16.02 -10.47
N THR A 383 -2.98 -15.38 -9.96
CA THR A 383 -2.11 -15.95 -8.93
C THR A 383 -2.88 -16.25 -7.64
N LEU A 384 -3.70 -15.33 -7.16
CA LEU A 384 -4.52 -15.55 -5.96
C LEU A 384 -5.53 -16.68 -6.15
N MET A 385 -6.17 -16.76 -7.32
CA MET A 385 -7.10 -17.83 -7.65
C MET A 385 -6.42 -19.21 -7.67
N ASP A 386 -5.18 -19.28 -8.18
CA ASP A 386 -4.40 -20.53 -8.13
C ASP A 386 -4.07 -20.93 -6.69
N ILE A 387 -3.72 -19.97 -5.84
CA ILE A 387 -3.46 -20.20 -4.40
C ILE A 387 -4.75 -20.70 -3.71
N TYR A 388 -5.89 -20.03 -3.93
CA TYR A 388 -7.17 -20.41 -3.32
C TYR A 388 -7.60 -21.81 -3.72
N ASN A 389 -7.29 -22.24 -4.93
CA ASN A 389 -7.62 -23.57 -5.45
C ASN A 389 -6.53 -24.63 -5.16
N ASN A 390 -5.46 -24.30 -4.41
CA ASN A 390 -4.33 -25.18 -4.17
C ASN A 390 -3.68 -25.73 -5.47
N ARG A 391 -3.65 -24.95 -6.55
CA ARG A 391 -3.05 -25.34 -7.84
C ARG A 391 -1.57 -25.02 -7.96
N LYS A 392 -0.99 -24.35 -6.95
CA LYS A 392 0.44 -24.05 -6.84
C LYS A 392 1.06 -24.68 -5.60
#